data_1dc2cef9b0c5d377a7ec5b1dae8b50f0
#
_entry.id   1dc2cef9b0c5d377a7ec5b1dae8b50f0
#
_cell.length_a   1.000
_cell.length_b   1.000
_cell.length_c   1.000
_cell.angle_alpha   90.00
_cell.angle_beta   90.00
_cell.angle_gamma   90.00
#
_symmetry.space_group_name_H-M   'P 1'
#
loop_
_entity.id
_entity.type
_entity.pdbx_description
1 polymer ?
#
loop_
_entity_poly.entity_id
_entity_poly.type
_entity_poly.pdbx_seq_one_letter_code
_entity_poly.pdbx_strand_id
1 'polypeptide(L)'
;MIKTLYCIIALCLSSVVNICAQNDRQLIRQGNRLFRSQEYEKAEAAYRKAIAANSNNPEAHYNLGCALMAQQKDSAAVNALENSAKLQQDRNRRAQAFHNIGVICQQKKMFSEAAEAYKESLRNNPKDDETRYNLALCMKQIKNQPKQQQQQKKQQDKNNKNHKQDKEKNKNDNNKNQQKQKQQDEKMSKDNAEQLLNAAMQQEKATQQKLKKAQNQPRNSNHLKNW
;
A
#
# COMPACT_ATOMS: atom_id res chain seq x y z
N MET A 1 -15.00 -20.24 -52.11
CA MET A 1 -15.19 -21.19 -50.96
C MET A 1 -14.17 -21.01 -49.87
N ILE A 2 -12.84 -21.02 -50.12
CA ILE A 2 -11.80 -20.88 -49.07
C ILE A 2 -11.89 -19.54 -48.35
N LYS A 3 -12.09 -18.41 -49.08
CA LYS A 3 -12.21 -17.05 -48.46
C LYS A 3 -13.44 -16.93 -47.55
N THR A 4 -14.55 -17.55 -47.91
CA THR A 4 -15.78 -17.56 -47.09
C THR A 4 -15.59 -18.38 -45.82
N LEU A 5 -14.82 -19.47 -45.86
CA LEU A 5 -14.47 -20.30 -44.70
C LEU A 5 -13.61 -19.50 -43.73
N TYR A 6 -12.59 -18.74 -44.21
CA TYR A 6 -11.77 -17.87 -43.32
C TYR A 6 -12.61 -16.77 -42.68
N CYS A 7 -13.56 -16.15 -43.39
CA CYS A 7 -14.44 -15.15 -42.79
C CYS A 7 -15.34 -15.74 -41.71
N ILE A 8 -15.87 -16.96 -41.88
CA ILE A 8 -16.68 -17.62 -40.86
C ILE A 8 -15.84 -17.99 -39.64
N ILE A 9 -14.62 -18.51 -39.82
CA ILE A 9 -13.71 -18.82 -38.72
C ILE A 9 -13.35 -17.54 -37.97
N ALA A 10 -13.02 -16.44 -38.63
CA ALA A 10 -12.72 -15.17 -38.02
C ALA A 10 -13.92 -14.61 -37.23
N LEU A 11 -15.15 -14.76 -37.77
CA LEU A 11 -16.38 -14.33 -37.10
C LEU A 11 -16.67 -15.17 -35.84
N CYS A 12 -16.45 -16.49 -35.89
CA CYS A 12 -16.59 -17.39 -34.76
C CYS A 12 -15.55 -17.09 -33.66
N LEU A 13 -14.29 -16.82 -34.03
CA LEU A 13 -13.23 -16.44 -33.07
C LEU A 13 -13.53 -15.12 -32.38
N SER A 14 -14.09 -14.12 -33.08
CA SER A 14 -14.47 -12.83 -32.49
C SER A 14 -15.63 -12.92 -31.49
N SER A 15 -16.55 -13.88 -31.67
CA SER A 15 -17.68 -14.08 -30.74
C SER A 15 -17.27 -14.71 -29.40
N VAL A 16 -16.29 -15.60 -29.39
CA VAL A 16 -15.82 -16.28 -28.17
C VAL A 16 -15.14 -15.29 -27.20
N VAL A 17 -14.39 -14.32 -27.73
CA VAL A 17 -13.71 -13.30 -26.90
C VAL A 17 -14.71 -12.40 -26.15
N ASN A 18 -15.86 -12.09 -26.77
CA ASN A 18 -16.88 -11.25 -26.15
C ASN A 18 -17.63 -11.94 -25.01
N ILE A 19 -17.79 -13.26 -25.05
CA ILE A 19 -18.49 -14.03 -24.00
C ILE A 19 -17.65 -14.06 -22.71
N CYS A 20 -16.34 -14.24 -22.81
CA CYS A 20 -15.45 -14.22 -21.65
C CYS A 20 -15.41 -12.85 -20.97
N ALA A 21 -15.35 -11.75 -21.73
CA ALA A 21 -15.30 -10.38 -21.20
C ALA A 21 -16.61 -9.92 -20.52
N GLN A 22 -17.75 -10.55 -20.83
CA GLN A 22 -19.01 -10.28 -20.12
C GLN A 22 -19.10 -11.02 -18.81
N ASN A 23 -18.49 -12.19 -18.72
CA ASN A 23 -18.55 -13.04 -17.51
C ASN A 23 -17.75 -12.45 -16.35
N ASP A 24 -16.53 -11.92 -16.59
CA ASP A 24 -15.72 -11.33 -15.51
C ASP A 24 -16.39 -10.11 -14.88
N ARG A 25 -16.97 -9.23 -15.70
CA ARG A 25 -17.72 -8.05 -15.23
C ARG A 25 -18.95 -8.40 -14.39
N GLN A 26 -19.65 -9.48 -14.77
CA GLN A 26 -20.80 -9.95 -13.97
C GLN A 26 -20.35 -10.48 -12.62
N LEU A 27 -19.26 -11.25 -12.60
CA LEU A 27 -18.67 -11.79 -11.37
C LEU A 27 -18.13 -10.67 -10.46
N ILE A 28 -17.49 -9.63 -11.03
CA ILE A 28 -17.07 -8.44 -10.27
C ILE A 28 -18.28 -7.74 -9.65
N ARG A 29 -19.37 -7.51 -10.40
CA ARG A 29 -20.60 -6.92 -9.86
C ARG A 29 -21.21 -7.75 -8.74
N GLN A 30 -21.18 -9.07 -8.87
CA GLN A 30 -21.61 -9.99 -7.81
C GLN A 30 -20.74 -9.83 -6.56
N GLY A 31 -19.41 -9.86 -6.73
CA GLY A 31 -18.46 -9.66 -5.65
C GLY A 31 -18.65 -8.31 -4.95
N ASN A 32 -18.89 -7.24 -5.72
CA ASN A 32 -19.14 -5.90 -5.18
C ASN A 32 -20.44 -5.83 -4.34
N ARG A 33 -21.48 -6.58 -4.70
CA ARG A 33 -22.69 -6.68 -3.87
C ARG A 33 -22.40 -7.40 -2.56
N LEU A 34 -21.73 -8.55 -2.63
CA LEU A 34 -21.35 -9.35 -1.46
C LEU A 34 -20.42 -8.56 -0.51
N PHE A 35 -19.46 -7.83 -1.07
CA PHE A 35 -18.55 -6.97 -0.30
C PHE A 35 -19.31 -5.89 0.48
N ARG A 36 -20.27 -5.21 -0.16
CA ARG A 36 -21.13 -4.22 0.50
C ARG A 36 -22.02 -4.83 1.60
N SER A 37 -22.42 -6.09 1.45
CA SER A 37 -23.12 -6.87 2.48
C SER A 37 -22.19 -7.44 3.54
N GLN A 38 -20.88 -7.09 3.53
CA GLN A 38 -19.83 -7.59 4.45
C GLN A 38 -19.62 -9.10 4.38
N GLU A 39 -20.08 -9.76 3.32
CA GLU A 39 -19.89 -11.19 3.05
C GLU A 39 -18.51 -11.38 2.34
N TYR A 40 -17.42 -11.05 3.03
CA TYR A 40 -16.10 -10.91 2.44
C TYR A 40 -15.55 -12.22 1.84
N GLU A 41 -15.82 -13.39 2.44
CA GLU A 41 -15.41 -14.69 1.91
C GLU A 41 -16.13 -15.02 0.60
N LYS A 42 -17.41 -14.70 0.51
CA LYS A 42 -18.19 -14.91 -0.72
C LYS A 42 -17.77 -13.91 -1.80
N ALA A 43 -17.46 -12.66 -1.41
CA ALA A 43 -16.91 -11.65 -2.31
C ALA A 43 -15.55 -12.11 -2.87
N GLU A 44 -14.65 -12.61 -2.03
CA GLU A 44 -13.37 -13.20 -2.44
C GLU A 44 -13.58 -14.30 -3.49
N ALA A 45 -14.51 -15.24 -3.24
CA ALA A 45 -14.79 -16.32 -4.17
C ALA A 45 -15.28 -15.81 -5.54
N ALA A 46 -16.14 -14.78 -5.55
CA ALA A 46 -16.64 -14.16 -6.77
C ALA A 46 -15.50 -13.44 -7.54
N TYR A 47 -14.62 -12.69 -6.85
CA TYR A 47 -13.48 -12.02 -7.48
C TYR A 47 -12.44 -13.02 -8.02
N ARG A 48 -12.18 -14.12 -7.33
CA ARG A 48 -11.31 -15.20 -7.84
C ARG A 48 -11.87 -15.84 -9.12
N LYS A 49 -13.18 -16.05 -9.19
CA LYS A 49 -13.84 -16.50 -10.44
C LYS A 49 -13.70 -15.46 -11.57
N ALA A 50 -13.80 -14.17 -11.24
CA ALA A 50 -13.59 -13.10 -12.22
C ALA A 50 -12.15 -13.11 -12.76
N ILE A 51 -11.16 -13.30 -11.91
CA ILE A 51 -9.74 -13.41 -12.29
C ILE A 51 -9.52 -14.69 -13.13
N ALA A 52 -10.16 -15.80 -12.80
CA ALA A 52 -10.07 -17.02 -13.59
C ALA A 52 -10.67 -16.84 -15.00
N ALA A 53 -11.74 -16.04 -15.13
CA ALA A 53 -12.32 -15.69 -16.42
C ALA A 53 -11.47 -14.66 -17.21
N ASN A 54 -10.82 -13.71 -16.52
CA ASN A 54 -9.93 -12.71 -17.10
C ASN A 54 -8.82 -12.35 -16.12
N SER A 55 -7.69 -12.99 -16.26
CA SER A 55 -6.52 -12.80 -15.38
C SER A 55 -5.89 -11.40 -15.46
N ASN A 56 -6.15 -10.67 -16.54
CA ASN A 56 -5.60 -9.32 -16.79
C ASN A 56 -6.54 -8.20 -16.35
N ASN A 57 -7.62 -8.50 -15.61
CA ASN A 57 -8.54 -7.48 -15.14
C ASN A 57 -8.04 -6.83 -13.83
N PRO A 58 -7.53 -5.59 -13.86
CA PRO A 58 -6.97 -4.93 -12.67
C PRO A 58 -8.03 -4.65 -11.59
N GLU A 59 -9.30 -4.44 -11.97
CA GLU A 59 -10.39 -4.20 -11.03
C GLU A 59 -10.69 -5.46 -10.21
N ALA A 60 -10.67 -6.64 -10.83
CA ALA A 60 -10.89 -7.90 -10.13
C ALA A 60 -9.78 -8.15 -9.08
N HIS A 61 -8.53 -7.88 -9.44
CA HIS A 61 -7.39 -7.99 -8.51
C HIS A 61 -7.48 -6.96 -7.37
N TYR A 62 -7.86 -5.71 -7.66
CA TYR A 62 -8.02 -4.67 -6.65
C TYR A 62 -9.11 -5.05 -5.63
N ASN A 63 -10.27 -5.44 -6.14
CA ASN A 63 -11.41 -5.80 -5.29
C ASN A 63 -11.15 -7.08 -4.48
N LEU A 64 -10.41 -8.05 -5.05
CA LEU A 64 -9.91 -9.19 -4.30
C LEU A 64 -8.99 -8.74 -3.16
N GLY A 65 -8.07 -7.83 -3.43
CA GLY A 65 -7.18 -7.26 -2.42
C GLY A 65 -7.96 -6.62 -1.27
N CYS A 66 -8.98 -5.80 -1.59
CA CYS A 66 -9.85 -5.19 -0.59
C CYS A 66 -10.64 -6.24 0.24
N ALA A 67 -11.17 -7.28 -0.40
CA ALA A 67 -11.89 -8.34 0.30
C ALA A 67 -10.99 -9.16 1.24
N LEU A 68 -9.75 -9.42 0.82
CA LEU A 68 -8.74 -10.09 1.63
C LEU A 68 -8.27 -9.21 2.80
N MET A 69 -8.10 -7.91 2.57
CA MET A 69 -7.77 -6.93 3.61
C MET A 69 -8.86 -6.87 4.70
N ALA A 70 -10.13 -6.87 4.31
CA ALA A 70 -11.25 -6.90 5.25
C ALA A 70 -11.28 -8.19 6.09
N GLN A 71 -10.75 -9.29 5.57
CA GLN A 71 -10.58 -10.56 6.27
C GLN A 71 -9.26 -10.68 7.03
N GLN A 72 -8.43 -9.63 7.07
CA GLN A 72 -7.08 -9.63 7.67
C GLN A 72 -6.12 -10.66 7.05
N LYS A 73 -6.38 -11.09 5.80
CA LYS A 73 -5.51 -11.96 5.01
C LYS A 73 -4.41 -11.15 4.31
N ASP A 74 -3.59 -10.46 5.10
CA ASP A 74 -2.74 -9.33 4.66
C ASP A 74 -1.76 -9.70 3.54
N SER A 75 -1.03 -10.82 3.65
CA SER A 75 -0.07 -11.22 2.61
C SER A 75 -0.76 -11.48 1.26
N ALA A 76 -1.92 -12.14 1.29
CA ALA A 76 -2.69 -12.39 0.07
C ALA A 76 -3.30 -11.11 -0.50
N ALA A 77 -3.70 -10.16 0.38
CA ALA A 77 -4.19 -8.85 -0.01
C ALA A 77 -3.11 -8.03 -0.73
N VAL A 78 -1.89 -7.98 -0.18
CA VAL A 78 -0.75 -7.30 -0.82
C VAL A 78 -0.49 -7.87 -2.21
N ASN A 79 -0.39 -9.19 -2.36
CA ASN A 79 -0.17 -9.83 -3.66
C ASN A 79 -1.27 -9.47 -4.69
N ALA A 80 -2.53 -9.44 -4.27
CA ALA A 80 -3.63 -9.08 -5.15
C ALA A 80 -3.56 -7.58 -5.56
N LEU A 81 -3.24 -6.69 -4.62
CA LEU A 81 -3.09 -5.26 -4.87
C LEU A 81 -1.88 -4.95 -5.77
N GLU A 82 -0.76 -5.66 -5.61
CA GLU A 82 0.41 -5.54 -6.49
C GLU A 82 0.08 -5.96 -7.93
N ASN A 83 -0.65 -7.08 -8.11
CA ASN A 83 -1.12 -7.49 -9.42
C ASN A 83 -2.06 -6.45 -10.04
N SER A 84 -2.97 -5.88 -9.24
CA SER A 84 -3.80 -4.77 -9.69
C SER A 84 -2.94 -3.59 -10.14
N ALA A 85 -1.98 -3.15 -9.34
CA ALA A 85 -1.12 -2.00 -9.66
C ALA A 85 -0.30 -2.23 -10.94
N LYS A 86 0.18 -3.46 -11.17
CA LYS A 86 0.89 -3.85 -12.39
C LYS A 86 0.03 -3.73 -13.65
N LEU A 87 -1.20 -4.19 -13.58
CA LEU A 87 -2.12 -4.25 -14.73
C LEU A 87 -2.82 -2.92 -15.00
N GLN A 88 -2.91 -2.05 -13.98
CA GLN A 88 -3.71 -0.83 -14.02
C GLN A 88 -3.04 0.27 -14.85
N GLN A 89 -3.76 0.78 -15.87
CA GLN A 89 -3.32 1.90 -16.71
C GLN A 89 -3.68 3.26 -16.10
N ASP A 90 -4.82 3.36 -15.41
CA ASP A 90 -5.24 4.58 -14.73
C ASP A 90 -4.37 4.85 -13.50
N ARG A 91 -3.71 6.01 -13.49
CA ARG A 91 -2.79 6.40 -12.43
C ARG A 91 -3.47 6.52 -11.07
N ASN A 92 -4.69 7.07 -11.01
CA ASN A 92 -5.40 7.25 -9.77
C ASN A 92 -5.79 5.89 -9.15
N ARG A 93 -6.27 4.95 -9.97
CA ARG A 93 -6.58 3.59 -9.50
C ARG A 93 -5.33 2.82 -9.09
N ARG A 94 -4.21 3.03 -9.80
CA ARG A 94 -2.91 2.48 -9.39
C ARG A 94 -2.47 3.04 -8.05
N ALA A 95 -2.65 4.34 -7.82
CA ALA A 95 -2.38 4.98 -6.54
C ALA A 95 -3.17 4.35 -5.39
N GLN A 96 -4.46 4.08 -5.60
CA GLN A 96 -5.31 3.43 -4.60
C GLN A 96 -4.78 2.04 -4.19
N ALA A 97 -4.28 1.26 -5.14
CA ALA A 97 -3.70 -0.05 -4.83
C ALA A 97 -2.45 0.10 -3.95
N PHE A 98 -1.53 1.01 -4.28
CA PHE A 98 -0.36 1.29 -3.45
C PHE A 98 -0.71 1.90 -2.10
N HIS A 99 -1.73 2.76 -2.02
CA HIS A 99 -2.24 3.28 -0.75
C HIS A 99 -2.66 2.14 0.17
N ASN A 100 -3.47 1.20 -0.32
CA ASN A 100 -3.96 0.07 0.47
C ASN A 100 -2.82 -0.87 0.92
N ILE A 101 -1.80 -1.09 0.08
CA ILE A 101 -0.57 -1.79 0.48
C ILE A 101 0.10 -1.05 1.65
N GLY A 102 0.22 0.26 1.55
CA GLY A 102 0.76 1.11 2.62
C GLY A 102 -0.02 0.96 3.93
N VAL A 103 -1.35 0.95 3.88
CA VAL A 103 -2.22 0.77 5.05
C VAL A 103 -1.97 -0.60 5.70
N ILE A 104 -1.90 -1.68 4.92
CA ILE A 104 -1.61 -3.02 5.44
C ILE A 104 -0.25 -3.05 6.15
N CYS A 105 0.80 -2.54 5.48
CA CYS A 105 2.15 -2.51 6.05
C CYS A 105 2.20 -1.65 7.34
N GLN A 106 1.51 -0.52 7.36
CA GLN A 106 1.44 0.36 8.53
C GLN A 106 0.76 -0.33 9.72
N GLN A 107 -0.35 -1.04 9.50
CA GLN A 107 -1.04 -1.82 10.53
C GLN A 107 -0.12 -2.91 11.13
N LYS A 108 0.74 -3.50 10.31
CA LYS A 108 1.76 -4.48 10.75
C LYS A 108 3.00 -3.84 11.35
N LYS A 109 3.05 -2.51 11.49
CA LYS A 109 4.20 -1.75 11.98
C LYS A 109 5.46 -1.89 11.09
N MET A 110 5.28 -2.31 9.86
CA MET A 110 6.29 -2.35 8.80
C MET A 110 6.39 -0.96 8.17
N PHE A 111 6.90 0.00 8.97
CA PHE A 111 6.79 1.42 8.61
C PHE A 111 7.66 1.81 7.40
N SER A 112 8.77 1.12 7.17
CA SER A 112 9.62 1.35 6.00
C SER A 112 8.92 0.95 4.71
N GLU A 113 8.34 -0.24 4.68
CA GLU A 113 7.57 -0.78 3.56
C GLU A 113 6.30 0.03 3.32
N ALA A 114 5.62 0.45 4.38
CA ALA A 114 4.47 1.34 4.29
C ALA A 114 4.85 2.68 3.65
N ALA A 115 5.97 3.28 4.06
CA ALA A 115 6.45 4.54 3.49
C ALA A 115 6.77 4.41 2.00
N GLU A 116 7.39 3.31 1.56
CA GLU A 116 7.65 3.08 0.13
C GLU A 116 6.35 2.92 -0.66
N ALA A 117 5.38 2.16 -0.16
CA ALA A 117 4.07 2.00 -0.80
C ALA A 117 3.33 3.34 -0.91
N TYR A 118 3.32 4.16 0.14
CA TYR A 118 2.72 5.50 0.09
C TYR A 118 3.45 6.44 -0.87
N LYS A 119 4.76 6.37 -1.01
CA LYS A 119 5.51 7.13 -2.03
C LYS A 119 5.10 6.71 -3.44
N GLU A 120 4.95 5.40 -3.70
CA GLU A 120 4.46 4.92 -4.99
C GLU A 120 3.03 5.39 -5.26
N SER A 121 2.15 5.39 -4.25
CA SER A 121 0.81 5.97 -4.36
C SER A 121 0.89 7.45 -4.77
N LEU A 122 1.69 8.26 -4.09
CA LEU A 122 1.86 9.69 -4.37
C LEU A 122 2.54 9.99 -5.72
N ARG A 123 3.40 9.12 -6.24
CA ARG A 123 3.93 9.23 -7.61
C ARG A 123 2.83 9.11 -8.66
N ASN A 124 1.80 8.34 -8.37
CA ASN A 124 0.65 8.14 -9.24
C ASN A 124 -0.45 9.19 -9.00
N ASN A 125 -0.71 9.58 -7.76
CA ASN A 125 -1.65 10.64 -7.39
C ASN A 125 -1.02 11.62 -6.38
N PRO A 126 -0.33 12.68 -6.84
CA PRO A 126 0.34 13.63 -5.94
C PRO A 126 -0.61 14.49 -5.10
N LYS A 127 -1.92 14.49 -5.38
CA LYS A 127 -2.92 15.32 -4.70
C LYS A 127 -3.59 14.60 -3.52
N ASP A 128 -3.20 13.37 -3.23
CA ASP A 128 -3.79 12.55 -2.17
C ASP A 128 -3.26 12.99 -0.80
N ASP A 129 -4.04 13.80 -0.10
CA ASP A 129 -3.70 14.33 1.22
C ASP A 129 -3.67 13.23 2.30
N GLU A 130 -4.54 12.23 2.21
CA GLU A 130 -4.58 11.12 3.14
C GLU A 130 -3.29 10.28 3.05
N THR A 131 -2.88 9.94 1.83
CA THR A 131 -1.63 9.21 1.62
C THR A 131 -0.42 10.03 2.09
N ARG A 132 -0.41 11.38 1.89
CA ARG A 132 0.66 12.25 2.41
C ARG A 132 0.72 12.22 3.93
N TYR A 133 -0.43 12.31 4.58
CA TYR A 133 -0.51 12.24 6.03
C TYR A 133 0.02 10.90 6.56
N ASN A 134 -0.43 9.78 5.97
CA ASN A 134 -0.01 8.44 6.37
C ASN A 134 1.51 8.23 6.16
N LEU A 135 2.06 8.74 5.05
CA LEU A 135 3.51 8.74 4.82
C LEU A 135 4.26 9.50 5.93
N ALA A 136 3.79 10.70 6.29
CA ALA A 136 4.41 11.49 7.35
C ALA A 136 4.39 10.78 8.71
N LEU A 137 3.29 10.09 9.03
CA LEU A 137 3.19 9.24 10.23
C LEU A 137 4.22 8.11 10.21
N CYS A 138 4.34 7.38 9.09
CA CYS A 138 5.32 6.31 8.95
C CYS A 138 6.75 6.82 9.12
N MET A 139 7.10 7.95 8.50
CA MET A 139 8.42 8.58 8.63
C MET A 139 8.73 8.98 10.07
N LYS A 140 7.74 9.49 10.82
CA LYS A 140 7.87 9.77 12.25
C LYS A 140 8.15 8.50 13.06
N GLN A 141 7.44 7.41 12.77
CA GLN A 141 7.64 6.13 13.45
C GLN A 141 9.04 5.56 13.18
N ILE A 142 9.49 5.58 11.93
CA ILE A 142 10.85 5.16 11.54
C ILE A 142 11.91 5.94 12.34
N LYS A 143 11.77 7.27 12.43
CA LYS A 143 12.69 8.14 13.18
C LYS A 143 12.70 7.84 14.68
N ASN A 144 11.58 7.38 15.25
CA ASN A 144 11.44 7.12 16.68
C ASN A 144 11.86 5.70 17.09
N GLN A 145 11.88 4.73 16.18
CA GLN A 145 12.29 3.34 16.46
C GLN A 145 13.65 3.21 17.16
N PRO A 146 14.74 3.88 16.74
CA PRO A 146 16.02 3.79 17.41
C PRO A 146 15.99 4.33 18.85
N LYS A 147 15.17 5.36 19.09
CA LYS A 147 15.02 5.96 20.43
C LYS A 147 14.31 5.05 21.41
N GLN A 148 13.29 4.32 20.94
CA GLN A 148 12.55 3.36 21.76
C GLN A 148 13.44 2.16 22.15
N GLN A 149 14.25 1.63 21.22
CA GLN A 149 15.19 0.55 21.51
C GLN A 149 16.27 0.95 22.53
N GLN A 150 16.78 2.19 22.45
CA GLN A 150 17.72 2.71 23.43
C GLN A 150 17.11 2.92 24.81
N GLN A 151 15.84 3.35 24.89
CA GLN A 151 15.13 3.52 26.16
C GLN A 151 14.82 2.17 26.81
N GLN A 152 14.40 1.16 26.04
CA GLN A 152 14.16 -0.19 26.54
C GLN A 152 15.44 -0.84 27.08
N LYS A 153 16.59 -0.69 26.38
CA LYS A 153 17.89 -1.15 26.88
C LYS A 153 18.28 -0.45 28.18
N LYS A 154 18.10 0.87 28.28
CA LYS A 154 18.41 1.63 29.52
C LYS A 154 17.48 1.25 30.69
N GLN A 155 16.23 0.86 30.43
CA GLN A 155 15.32 0.37 31.46
C GLN A 155 15.66 -1.06 31.89
N GLN A 156 16.03 -1.95 30.97
CA GLN A 156 16.53 -3.28 31.32
C GLN A 156 17.83 -3.23 32.16
N ASP A 157 18.77 -2.35 31.77
CA ASP A 157 20.02 -2.16 32.54
C ASP A 157 19.77 -1.56 33.91
N LYS A 158 18.77 -0.69 34.11
CA LYS A 158 18.37 -0.17 35.41
C LYS A 158 17.67 -1.23 36.27
N ASN A 159 16.78 -2.04 35.68
CA ASN A 159 16.12 -3.12 36.41
C ASN A 159 17.11 -4.22 36.87
N ASN A 160 18.11 -4.53 36.05
CA ASN A 160 19.16 -5.49 36.44
C ASN A 160 20.09 -4.97 37.56
N LYS A 161 20.25 -3.65 37.69
CA LYS A 161 21.01 -3.04 38.80
C LYS A 161 20.19 -2.92 40.09
N ASN A 162 18.88 -2.74 40.01
CA ASN A 162 17.99 -2.64 41.17
C ASN A 162 17.56 -4.00 41.73
N HIS A 163 17.76 -5.11 41.02
CA HIS A 163 17.46 -6.45 41.53
C HIS A 163 18.47 -6.97 42.58
N LYS A 164 19.53 -6.17 42.90
CA LYS A 164 20.47 -6.47 43.98
C LYS A 164 20.24 -5.67 45.26
N GLN A 165 19.34 -4.70 45.28
CA GLN A 165 18.92 -3.96 46.45
C GLN A 165 17.41 -3.70 46.38
N ASP A 166 16.69 -4.09 47.43
CA ASP A 166 15.29 -3.80 47.72
C ASP A 166 14.21 -4.79 47.24
N LYS A 167 14.09 -5.85 47.99
CA LYS A 167 12.77 -6.41 48.33
C LYS A 167 12.18 -5.46 49.41
N GLU A 168 11.45 -4.43 48.96
CA GLU A 168 10.30 -3.82 49.66
C GLU A 168 10.01 -2.41 49.10
N LYS A 169 8.69 -2.19 48.84
CA LYS A 169 8.02 -0.92 48.51
C LYS A 169 8.05 -0.48 47.04
N ASN A 170 7.00 -0.72 46.25
CA ASN A 170 5.93 0.23 45.91
C ASN A 170 5.10 -0.19 44.70
N LYS A 171 3.86 -0.50 44.94
CA LYS A 171 2.84 -0.86 43.91
C LYS A 171 2.06 0.36 43.38
N ASN A 172 2.57 1.56 43.28
CA ASN A 172 1.69 2.71 42.97
C ASN A 172 2.12 3.69 41.88
N ASP A 173 3.26 3.53 41.20
CA ASP A 173 3.71 4.53 40.20
C ASP A 173 3.57 4.14 38.73
N ASN A 174 3.11 2.92 38.43
CA ASN A 174 3.03 2.46 37.03
C ASN A 174 1.81 2.97 36.23
N ASN A 175 0.81 3.55 36.91
CA ASN A 175 -0.44 3.99 36.21
C ASN A 175 -0.40 5.45 35.76
N LYS A 176 0.49 6.29 36.31
CA LYS A 176 0.61 7.70 35.91
C LYS A 176 1.46 7.93 34.65
N ASN A 177 2.42 7.04 34.36
CA ASN A 177 3.28 7.20 33.18
C ASN A 177 2.64 6.73 31.87
N GLN A 178 1.73 5.75 31.90
CA GLN A 178 0.98 5.32 30.71
C GLN A 178 -0.07 6.33 30.27
N GLN A 179 -0.69 7.07 31.20
CA GLN A 179 -1.65 8.13 30.85
C GLN A 179 -0.97 9.39 30.28
N LYS A 180 0.23 9.75 30.77
CA LYS A 180 0.99 10.88 30.20
C LYS A 180 1.53 10.58 28.79
N GLN A 181 1.89 9.35 28.50
CA GLN A 181 2.34 8.96 27.15
C GLN A 181 1.20 8.95 26.14
N LYS A 182 -0.01 8.47 26.51
CA LYS A 182 -1.20 8.54 25.65
C LYS A 182 -1.62 9.99 25.35
N GLN A 183 -1.55 10.90 26.32
CA GLN A 183 -1.88 12.31 26.11
C GLN A 183 -0.83 13.08 25.30
N GLN A 184 0.43 12.65 25.27
CA GLN A 184 1.46 13.24 24.40
C GLN A 184 1.38 12.73 22.95
N ASP A 185 0.91 11.50 22.74
CA ASP A 185 0.71 10.95 21.41
C ASP A 185 -0.55 11.51 20.72
N GLU A 186 -1.59 11.89 21.48
CA GLU A 186 -2.79 12.56 20.96
C GLU A 186 -2.60 14.07 20.67
N LYS A 187 -1.59 14.71 21.28
CA LYS A 187 -1.20 16.08 20.99
C LYS A 187 0.02 16.15 20.08
N MET A 188 -0.05 15.50 18.94
CA MET A 188 0.73 15.97 17.81
C MET A 188 0.09 17.30 17.38
N SER A 189 0.70 18.44 17.75
CA SER A 189 0.21 19.72 17.31
C SER A 189 0.08 19.65 15.77
N LYS A 190 -0.99 20.18 15.22
CA LYS A 190 -1.19 20.30 13.76
C LYS A 190 0.08 20.84 13.09
N ASP A 191 0.79 21.73 13.77
CA ASP A 191 2.03 22.36 13.31
C ASP A 191 3.18 21.34 13.10
N ASN A 192 3.34 20.34 13.98
CA ASN A 192 4.37 19.31 13.80
C ASN A 192 4.04 18.33 12.68
N ALA A 193 2.75 18.03 12.48
CA ALA A 193 2.30 17.20 11.35
C ALA A 193 2.49 17.96 10.04
N GLU A 194 2.20 19.25 10.03
CA GLU A 194 2.36 20.13 8.87
C GLU A 194 3.84 20.36 8.51
N GLN A 195 4.72 20.53 9.50
CA GLN A 195 6.17 20.62 9.27
C GLN A 195 6.75 19.32 8.69
N LEU A 196 6.33 18.16 9.19
CA LEU A 196 6.75 16.85 8.66
C LEU A 196 6.21 16.63 7.24
N LEU A 197 4.97 17.04 7.00
CA LEU A 197 4.35 16.98 5.69
C LEU A 197 5.10 17.86 4.69
N ASN A 198 5.41 19.11 5.07
CA ASN A 198 6.16 20.06 4.24
C ASN A 198 7.58 19.55 3.94
N ALA A 199 8.27 18.93 4.91
CA ALA A 199 9.58 18.33 4.71
C ALA A 199 9.51 17.11 3.73
N ALA A 200 8.48 16.27 3.85
CA ALA A 200 8.25 15.15 2.93
C ALA A 200 7.92 15.63 1.52
N MET A 201 7.10 16.69 1.38
CA MET A 201 6.79 17.31 0.09
C MET A 201 8.02 17.94 -0.58
N GLN A 202 8.90 18.60 0.17
CA GLN A 202 10.15 19.15 -0.37
C GLN A 202 11.08 18.03 -0.87
N GLN A 203 11.19 16.94 -0.13
CA GLN A 203 12.01 15.79 -0.52
C GLN A 203 11.48 15.11 -1.78
N GLU A 204 10.16 14.96 -1.89
CA GLU A 204 9.49 14.42 -3.08
C GLU A 204 9.68 15.34 -4.30
N LYS A 205 9.52 16.66 -4.11
CA LYS A 205 9.73 17.65 -5.17
C LYS A 205 11.18 17.65 -5.68
N ALA A 206 12.14 17.49 -4.78
CA ALA A 206 13.55 17.34 -5.14
C ALA A 206 13.81 16.05 -5.92
N THR A 207 13.17 14.95 -5.53
CA THR A 207 13.27 13.65 -6.23
C THR A 207 12.64 13.72 -7.62
N GLN A 208 11.46 14.34 -7.75
CA GLN A 208 10.81 14.56 -9.04
C GLN A 208 11.63 15.46 -9.97
N GLN A 209 12.28 16.49 -9.42
CA GLN A 209 13.19 17.34 -10.21
C GLN A 209 14.42 16.57 -10.69
N LYS A 210 15.00 15.70 -9.87
CA LYS A 210 16.12 14.83 -10.28
C LYS A 210 15.69 13.86 -11.37
N LEU A 211 14.50 13.26 -11.27
CA LEU A 211 13.95 12.37 -12.29
C LEU A 211 13.67 13.11 -13.60
N LYS A 212 13.09 14.32 -13.56
CA LYS A 212 12.90 15.16 -14.76
C LYS A 212 14.21 15.55 -15.41
N LYS A 213 15.23 15.90 -14.61
CA LYS A 213 16.58 16.21 -15.13
C LYS A 213 17.22 14.97 -15.77
N ALA A 214 17.07 13.79 -15.18
CA ALA A 214 17.59 12.54 -15.74
C ALA A 214 16.86 12.12 -17.04
N GLN A 215 15.54 12.38 -17.15
CA GLN A 215 14.78 12.14 -18.37
C GLN A 215 15.08 13.13 -19.50
N ASN A 216 15.46 14.36 -19.17
CA ASN A 216 15.78 15.41 -20.13
C ASN A 216 17.29 15.46 -20.52
N GLN A 217 18.14 14.62 -19.93
CA GLN A 217 19.49 14.48 -20.42
C GLN A 217 19.47 13.79 -21.79
N PRO A 218 20.02 14.40 -22.85
CA PRO A 218 20.11 13.75 -24.15
C PRO A 218 20.92 12.48 -23.96
N ARG A 219 20.37 11.34 -24.38
CA ARG A 219 21.12 10.08 -24.47
C ARG A 219 22.30 10.34 -25.39
N ASN A 220 23.48 10.43 -24.81
CA ASN A 220 24.72 10.50 -25.57
C ASN A 220 24.85 9.21 -26.40
N SER A 221 24.48 9.28 -27.66
CA SER A 221 24.61 8.21 -28.67
C SER A 221 26.07 8.05 -29.16
N ASN A 222 27.03 8.15 -28.24
CA ASN A 222 28.46 8.01 -28.58
C ASN A 222 29.01 6.63 -28.18
N HIS A 223 28.33 5.55 -28.53
CA HIS A 223 28.89 4.21 -28.51
C HIS A 223 28.43 3.34 -29.68
N LEU A 224 28.50 3.85 -30.90
CA LEU A 224 28.47 3.00 -32.11
C LEU A 224 29.30 3.66 -33.21
N LYS A 225 30.60 3.71 -33.03
CA LYS A 225 31.58 3.80 -34.13
C LYS A 225 32.85 3.13 -33.68
N ASN A 226 32.93 1.87 -33.95
CA ASN A 226 34.17 1.13 -34.22
C ASN A 226 33.77 -0.34 -34.46
N TRP A 227 33.45 -0.61 -35.72
CA TRP A 227 33.78 -1.82 -36.49
C TRP A 227 33.66 -1.47 -37.95
#